data_e8854b7f2b5b918d0d52b9a8fe4ed56e
#
_entry.id   e8854b7f2b5b918d0d52b9a8fe4ed56e
#
_cell.length_a   1.000
_cell.length_b   1.000
_cell.length_c   1.000
_cell.angle_alpha   90.00
_cell.angle_beta   90.00
_cell.angle_gamma   90.00
#
_symmetry.space_group_name_H-M   'P 1'
#
loop_
_entity.id
_entity.type
_entity.pdbx_description
1 polymer ?
#
loop_
_entity_poly.entity_id
_entity_poly.type
_entity_poly.pdbx_seq_one_letter_code
_entity_poly.pdbx_strand_id
1 'polypeptide(L)'
;FAIYGMENQTLPEKYMPLRILGYDGASYRSQLQKKRKRPVAVLTIVLYFGTDKMWDKPTHLKDVIYIPEGLGEYVNDYKITVFNIAWLTEEEIARFKSDFKIVANFFVYKRKNKDYVSDDKTEIKHVDEVLKLLSAMTGDERYEEILAEKEKGEYNTMDTVAEHLVNMGEARLGKLINLLLQNNRIEDVKKASVDKEARKKFYKEFGIID
;
A
#
# COMPACT_ATOMS: atom_id res chain seq x y z
N PHE A 1 -18.65 13.41 17.68
CA PHE A 1 -17.80 13.63 16.50
C PHE A 1 -16.34 13.49 16.91
N ALA A 2 -15.50 12.93 16.01
CA ALA A 2 -14.05 12.82 16.16
C ALA A 2 -13.39 13.12 14.80
N ILE A 3 -12.10 13.47 14.82
CA ILE A 3 -11.26 13.53 13.61
C ILE A 3 -10.52 12.20 13.52
N TYR A 4 -10.66 11.55 12.38
CA TYR A 4 -9.95 10.32 12.09
C TYR A 4 -8.82 10.60 11.08
N GLY A 5 -7.60 10.25 11.45
CA GLY A 5 -6.44 10.19 10.58
C GLY A 5 -6.14 8.73 10.20
N MET A 6 -5.62 8.52 9.01
CA MET A 6 -5.11 7.22 8.56
C MET A 6 -3.72 7.41 7.99
N GLU A 7 -2.79 6.59 8.44
CA GLU A 7 -1.42 6.54 7.96
C GLU A 7 -1.16 5.18 7.31
N ASN A 8 -0.94 5.15 6.01
CA ASN A 8 -0.71 3.92 5.26
C ASN A 8 0.79 3.62 5.21
N GLN A 9 1.18 2.38 5.54
CA GLN A 9 2.58 1.95 5.58
C GLN A 9 2.76 0.56 4.95
N THR A 10 3.82 0.40 4.17
CA THR A 10 4.24 -0.89 3.61
C THR A 10 5.45 -1.47 4.34
N LEU A 11 6.22 -0.63 5.02
CA LEU A 11 7.36 -1.02 5.85
C LEU A 11 7.17 -0.50 7.27
N PRO A 12 7.54 -1.28 8.31
CA PRO A 12 7.46 -0.82 9.70
C PRO A 12 8.47 0.31 9.96
N GLU A 13 8.01 1.41 10.56
CA GLU A 13 8.83 2.58 10.86
C GLU A 13 8.96 2.78 12.36
N LYS A 14 10.22 2.91 12.85
CA LYS A 14 10.54 2.97 14.28
C LYS A 14 9.93 4.18 14.99
N TYR A 15 9.95 5.35 14.34
CA TYR A 15 9.52 6.61 14.94
C TYR A 15 8.05 6.95 14.64
N MET A 16 7.27 5.97 14.25
CA MET A 16 5.83 6.16 13.97
C MET A 16 5.06 6.79 15.15
N PRO A 17 5.29 6.44 16.44
CA PRO A 17 4.60 7.10 17.53
C PRO A 17 4.87 8.62 17.59
N LEU A 18 6.10 9.05 17.32
CA LEU A 18 6.46 10.46 17.30
C LEU A 18 5.81 11.20 16.12
N ARG A 19 5.71 10.54 14.97
CA ARG A 19 5.12 11.06 13.76
C ARG A 19 3.61 11.25 13.90
N ILE A 20 2.90 10.26 14.44
CA ILE A 20 1.46 10.33 14.71
C ILE A 20 1.14 11.38 15.77
N LEU A 21 1.93 11.46 16.85
CA LEU A 21 1.79 12.52 17.84
C LEU A 21 1.87 13.92 17.21
N GLY A 22 2.77 14.10 16.24
CA GLY A 22 2.90 15.35 15.48
C GLY A 22 1.64 15.68 14.68
N TYR A 23 1.04 14.72 14.00
CA TYR A 23 -0.20 14.89 13.22
C TYR A 23 -1.41 15.21 14.11
N ASP A 24 -1.56 14.47 15.20
CA ASP A 24 -2.66 14.68 16.13
C ASP A 24 -2.51 16.02 16.86
N GLY A 25 -1.29 16.40 17.23
CA GLY A 25 -0.96 17.71 17.79
C GLY A 25 -1.31 18.88 16.85
N ALA A 26 -0.97 18.73 15.55
CA ALA A 26 -1.34 19.71 14.52
C ALA A 26 -2.86 19.82 14.36
N SER A 27 -3.58 18.69 14.40
CA SER A 27 -5.03 18.63 14.32
C SER A 27 -5.70 19.32 15.51
N TYR A 28 -5.21 19.10 16.73
CA TYR A 28 -5.70 19.81 17.93
C TYR A 28 -5.40 21.31 17.85
N ARG A 29 -4.19 21.71 17.43
CA ARG A 29 -3.81 23.11 17.24
C ARG A 29 -4.75 23.81 16.25
N SER A 30 -5.06 23.17 15.12
CA SER A 30 -6.01 23.68 14.12
C SER A 30 -7.40 23.94 14.70
N GLN A 31 -7.89 23.05 15.59
CA GLN A 31 -9.18 23.24 16.25
C GLN A 31 -9.18 24.44 17.17
N LEU A 32 -8.08 24.68 17.91
CA LEU A 32 -7.94 25.84 18.80
C LEU A 32 -7.89 27.15 17.99
N GLN A 33 -7.14 27.17 16.88
CA GLN A 33 -7.07 28.34 16.00
C GLN A 33 -8.43 28.71 15.40
N LYS A 34 -9.26 27.70 15.07
CA LYS A 34 -10.64 27.91 14.60
C LYS A 34 -11.63 28.27 15.71
N LYS A 35 -11.14 28.56 16.91
CA LYS A 35 -11.92 28.99 18.09
C LYS A 35 -13.09 28.06 18.43
N ARG A 36 -12.90 26.74 18.24
CA ARG A 36 -13.92 25.76 18.68
C ARG A 36 -14.09 25.84 20.19
N LYS A 37 -15.33 25.98 20.65
CA LYS A 37 -15.65 26.02 22.09
C LYS A 37 -15.17 24.77 22.82
N ARG A 38 -15.24 23.61 22.17
CA ARG A 38 -14.77 22.34 22.70
C ARG A 38 -14.11 21.55 21.56
N PRO A 39 -12.80 21.34 21.59
CA PRO A 39 -12.11 20.47 20.63
C PRO A 39 -12.67 19.04 20.69
N VAL A 40 -12.74 18.37 19.54
CA VAL A 40 -13.13 16.97 19.46
C VAL A 40 -11.88 16.08 19.48
N ALA A 41 -12.07 14.82 19.86
CA ALA A 41 -11.00 13.84 19.85
C ALA A 41 -10.38 13.68 18.45
N VAL A 42 -9.07 13.49 18.41
CA VAL A 42 -8.32 13.09 17.21
C VAL A 42 -7.84 11.67 17.44
N LEU A 43 -8.04 10.81 16.46
CA LEU A 43 -7.60 9.43 16.46
C LEU A 43 -6.95 9.14 15.12
N THR A 44 -5.64 8.94 15.11
CA THR A 44 -4.91 8.47 13.92
C THR A 44 -4.55 7.00 14.08
N ILE A 45 -4.92 6.20 13.08
CA ILE A 45 -4.62 4.78 13.00
C ILE A 45 -3.58 4.52 11.90
N VAL A 46 -2.70 3.54 12.12
CA VAL A 46 -1.73 3.07 11.13
C VAL A 46 -2.28 1.83 10.46
N LEU A 47 -2.46 1.89 9.15
CA LEU A 47 -2.80 0.75 8.30
C LEU A 47 -1.52 0.19 7.69
N TYR A 48 -1.10 -0.97 8.17
CA TYR A 48 0.13 -1.61 7.72
C TYR A 48 -0.17 -2.72 6.73
N PHE A 49 0.32 -2.57 5.50
CA PHE A 49 0.08 -3.47 4.36
C PHE A 49 1.23 -4.45 4.10
N GLY A 50 2.27 -4.46 4.95
CA GLY A 50 3.41 -5.36 4.78
C GLY A 50 3.00 -6.83 4.77
N THR A 51 3.53 -7.59 3.80
CA THR A 51 3.20 -9.00 3.58
C THR A 51 4.27 -9.97 4.09
N ASP A 52 5.49 -9.50 4.34
CA ASP A 52 6.60 -10.36 4.78
C ASP A 52 6.56 -10.67 6.28
N LYS A 53 6.20 -9.69 7.09
CA LYS A 53 6.06 -9.82 8.55
C LYS A 53 5.02 -8.86 9.09
N MET A 54 4.50 -9.14 10.29
CA MET A 54 3.66 -8.18 11.04
C MET A 54 4.50 -6.97 11.48
N TRP A 55 3.80 -5.92 11.88
CA TRP A 55 4.45 -4.75 12.48
C TRP A 55 5.28 -5.16 13.71
N ASP A 56 6.58 -4.88 13.66
CA ASP A 56 7.57 -5.26 14.69
C ASP A 56 8.26 -4.05 15.34
N LYS A 57 7.77 -2.83 15.10
CA LYS A 57 8.34 -1.61 15.67
C LYS A 57 7.55 -1.14 16.88
N PRO A 58 8.16 -0.36 17.77
CA PRO A 58 7.49 0.19 18.94
C PRO A 58 6.21 0.92 18.60
N THR A 59 5.20 0.78 19.47
CA THR A 59 3.92 1.46 19.36
C THR A 59 3.72 2.53 20.43
N HIS A 60 4.70 2.73 21.30
CA HIS A 60 4.70 3.71 22.36
C HIS A 60 5.80 4.75 22.18
N LEU A 61 5.49 6.00 22.45
CA LEU A 61 6.43 7.12 22.33
C LEU A 61 7.66 6.94 23.22
N LYS A 62 7.45 6.48 24.45
CA LYS A 62 8.54 6.29 25.44
C LYS A 62 9.60 5.27 24.96
N ASP A 63 9.22 4.33 24.09
CA ASP A 63 10.13 3.32 23.56
C ASP A 63 11.03 3.85 22.42
N VAL A 64 10.76 5.04 21.92
CA VAL A 64 11.48 5.61 20.76
C VAL A 64 12.20 6.91 21.05
N ILE A 65 12.04 7.47 22.25
CA ILE A 65 12.73 8.69 22.69
C ILE A 65 13.72 8.38 23.82
N TYR A 66 14.75 9.20 23.94
CA TYR A 66 15.63 9.17 25.10
C TYR A 66 14.99 9.93 26.28
N ILE A 67 14.86 9.28 27.42
CA ILE A 67 14.35 9.88 28.65
C ILE A 67 15.48 9.84 29.67
N PRO A 68 15.99 11.00 30.15
CA PRO A 68 16.99 11.04 31.21
C PRO A 68 16.50 10.37 32.50
N GLU A 69 17.43 9.84 33.28
CA GLU A 69 17.13 9.20 34.56
C GLU A 69 16.36 10.17 35.50
N GLY A 70 15.34 9.64 36.17
CA GLY A 70 14.45 10.42 37.06
C GLY A 70 13.36 11.22 36.36
N LEU A 71 13.33 11.32 35.00
CA LEU A 71 12.30 12.08 34.27
C LEU A 71 11.16 11.22 33.70
N GLY A 72 11.23 9.89 33.84
CA GLY A 72 10.28 8.97 33.21
C GLY A 72 8.81 9.16 33.62
N GLU A 73 8.56 9.59 34.86
CA GLU A 73 7.21 9.85 35.38
C GLU A 73 6.62 11.18 34.88
N TYR A 74 7.47 12.13 34.47
CA TYR A 74 7.05 13.44 33.96
C TYR A 74 6.82 13.45 32.44
N VAL A 75 7.30 12.41 31.72
CA VAL A 75 7.08 12.29 30.28
C VAL A 75 5.78 11.51 30.02
N ASN A 76 4.83 12.15 29.37
CA ASN A 76 3.61 11.45 28.92
C ASN A 76 3.94 10.47 27.82
N ASP A 77 3.33 9.28 27.89
CA ASP A 77 3.40 8.32 26.79
C ASP A 77 2.32 8.60 25.76
N TYR A 78 2.59 8.21 24.53
CA TYR A 78 1.64 8.28 23.44
C TYR A 78 1.62 6.94 22.68
N LYS A 79 0.50 6.24 22.76
CA LYS A 79 0.32 4.93 22.10
C LYS A 79 -0.37 5.10 20.74
N ILE A 80 0.17 4.47 19.72
CA ILE A 80 -0.45 4.35 18.40
C ILE A 80 -1.20 3.02 18.25
N THR A 81 -2.21 3.00 17.37
CA THR A 81 -2.93 1.79 17.00
C THR A 81 -2.54 1.38 15.59
N VAL A 82 -2.04 0.15 15.44
CA VAL A 82 -1.60 -0.41 14.16
C VAL A 82 -2.51 -1.58 13.78
N PHE A 83 -3.04 -1.53 12.55
CA PHE A 83 -3.77 -2.64 11.94
C PHE A 83 -2.90 -3.30 10.88
N ASN A 84 -2.60 -4.58 11.07
CA ASN A 84 -1.83 -5.39 10.13
C ASN A 84 -2.77 -5.94 9.05
N ILE A 85 -2.99 -5.19 7.97
CA ILE A 85 -4.04 -5.47 6.97
C ILE A 85 -3.85 -6.84 6.30
N ALA A 86 -2.62 -7.15 5.89
CA ALA A 86 -2.31 -8.44 5.26
C ALA A 86 -2.43 -9.66 6.21
N TRP A 87 -2.68 -9.43 7.50
CA TRP A 87 -2.74 -10.46 8.55
C TRP A 87 -4.13 -10.58 9.19
N LEU A 88 -5.11 -9.84 8.66
CA LEU A 88 -6.51 -9.92 9.12
C LEU A 88 -7.08 -11.32 8.86
N THR A 89 -7.95 -11.75 9.76
CA THR A 89 -8.75 -12.97 9.61
C THR A 89 -9.93 -12.71 8.68
N GLU A 90 -10.53 -13.78 8.17
CA GLU A 90 -11.75 -13.68 7.34
C GLU A 90 -12.91 -13.03 8.12
N GLU A 91 -13.02 -13.30 9.42
CA GLU A 91 -14.04 -12.70 10.29
C GLU A 91 -13.84 -11.19 10.47
N GLU A 92 -12.58 -10.74 10.59
CA GLU A 92 -12.25 -9.31 10.67
C GLU A 92 -12.53 -8.61 9.34
N ILE A 93 -12.16 -9.23 8.22
CA ILE A 93 -12.42 -8.71 6.88
C ILE A 93 -13.93 -8.65 6.59
N ALA A 94 -14.71 -9.61 7.05
CA ALA A 94 -16.16 -9.64 6.87
C ALA A 94 -16.87 -8.44 7.52
N ARG A 95 -16.25 -7.77 8.49
CA ARG A 95 -16.81 -6.57 9.14
C ARG A 95 -16.73 -5.32 8.26
N PHE A 96 -15.85 -5.28 7.26
CA PHE A 96 -15.78 -4.15 6.33
C PHE A 96 -17.00 -4.11 5.42
N LYS A 97 -17.61 -2.95 5.31
CA LYS A 97 -18.81 -2.71 4.47
C LYS A 97 -18.51 -1.93 3.20
N SER A 98 -17.25 -1.49 3.03
CA SER A 98 -16.78 -0.74 1.87
C SER A 98 -15.87 -1.60 0.99
N ASP A 99 -15.44 -1.07 -0.14
CA ASP A 99 -14.48 -1.70 -1.05
C ASP A 99 -13.13 -1.99 -0.39
N PHE A 100 -12.87 -1.41 0.80
CA PHE A 100 -11.69 -1.77 1.59
C PHE A 100 -11.65 -3.27 1.94
N LYS A 101 -12.80 -3.95 1.95
CA LYS A 101 -12.86 -5.42 2.07
C LYS A 101 -12.09 -6.11 0.95
N ILE A 102 -12.23 -5.63 -0.29
CA ILE A 102 -11.56 -6.17 -1.48
C ILE A 102 -10.04 -5.96 -1.35
N VAL A 103 -9.63 -4.76 -0.95
CA VAL A 103 -8.22 -4.42 -0.71
C VAL A 103 -7.62 -5.31 0.39
N ALA A 104 -8.30 -5.47 1.51
CA ALA A 104 -7.83 -6.31 2.62
C ALA A 104 -7.68 -7.78 2.19
N ASN A 105 -8.66 -8.33 1.48
CA ASN A 105 -8.57 -9.67 0.89
C ASN A 105 -7.36 -9.82 -0.02
N PHE A 106 -7.17 -8.88 -0.94
CA PHE A 106 -6.03 -8.88 -1.85
C PHE A 106 -4.70 -9.00 -1.09
N PHE A 107 -4.47 -8.19 -0.04
CA PHE A 107 -3.23 -8.23 0.73
C PHE A 107 -3.08 -9.51 1.55
N VAL A 108 -4.15 -10.07 2.09
CA VAL A 108 -4.12 -11.37 2.80
C VAL A 108 -3.72 -12.50 1.86
N TYR A 109 -4.27 -12.55 0.64
CA TYR A 109 -3.89 -13.55 -0.36
C TYR A 109 -2.47 -13.31 -0.90
N LYS A 110 -2.09 -12.06 -1.14
CA LYS A 110 -0.74 -11.68 -1.57
C LYS A 110 0.33 -12.08 -0.56
N ARG A 111 0.03 -12.02 0.75
CA ARG A 111 0.91 -12.55 1.81
C ARG A 111 1.06 -14.07 1.73
N LYS A 112 -0.04 -14.79 1.50
CA LYS A 112 -0.03 -16.26 1.40
C LYS A 112 0.69 -16.75 0.13
N ASN A 113 0.56 -16.00 -0.95
CA ASN A 113 1.17 -16.28 -2.25
C ASN A 113 1.65 -14.98 -2.90
N LYS A 114 2.97 -14.80 -3.01
CA LYS A 114 3.56 -13.58 -3.61
C LYS A 114 3.21 -13.37 -5.08
N ASP A 115 2.93 -14.47 -5.79
CA ASP A 115 2.51 -14.44 -7.20
C ASP A 115 0.97 -14.44 -7.35
N TYR A 116 0.23 -14.16 -6.27
CA TYR A 116 -1.23 -14.11 -6.30
C TYR A 116 -1.74 -13.15 -7.37
N VAL A 117 -2.60 -13.68 -8.23
CA VAL A 117 -3.42 -12.95 -9.20
C VAL A 117 -4.86 -13.03 -8.71
N SER A 118 -5.55 -11.90 -8.62
CA SER A 118 -6.89 -11.88 -8.04
C SER A 118 -7.91 -12.48 -9.00
N ASP A 119 -8.79 -13.30 -8.45
CA ASP A 119 -9.98 -13.86 -9.11
C ASP A 119 -11.29 -13.34 -8.46
N ASP A 120 -11.18 -12.30 -7.64
CA ASP A 120 -12.32 -11.69 -6.93
C ASP A 120 -13.22 -10.92 -7.92
N LYS A 121 -14.46 -11.44 -8.08
CA LYS A 121 -15.51 -10.88 -8.96
C LYS A 121 -16.43 -9.90 -8.24
N THR A 122 -16.11 -9.52 -7.02
CA THR A 122 -16.88 -8.53 -6.27
C THR A 122 -16.79 -7.19 -6.97
N GLU A 123 -17.95 -6.57 -7.25
CA GLU A 123 -18.02 -5.24 -7.87
C GLU A 123 -17.36 -4.18 -6.96
N ILE A 124 -16.45 -3.42 -7.54
CA ILE A 124 -15.78 -2.29 -6.91
C ILE A 124 -16.60 -1.04 -7.19
N LYS A 125 -17.10 -0.39 -6.15
CA LYS A 125 -17.90 0.84 -6.28
C LYS A 125 -17.03 2.08 -6.49
N HIS A 126 -15.84 2.10 -5.89
CA HIS A 126 -14.91 3.23 -5.91
C HIS A 126 -13.59 2.77 -6.56
N VAL A 127 -13.65 2.47 -7.86
CA VAL A 127 -12.53 1.86 -8.60
C VAL A 127 -11.27 2.74 -8.53
N ASP A 128 -11.43 4.06 -8.68
CA ASP A 128 -10.30 4.99 -8.67
C ASP A 128 -9.54 4.98 -7.35
N GLU A 129 -10.26 4.98 -6.23
CA GLU A 129 -9.69 4.96 -4.90
C GLU A 129 -9.01 3.61 -4.60
N VAL A 130 -9.63 2.51 -5.00
CA VAL A 130 -9.08 1.17 -4.82
C VAL A 130 -7.79 1.01 -5.62
N LEU A 131 -7.78 1.35 -6.91
CA LEU A 131 -6.60 1.18 -7.75
C LEU A 131 -5.46 2.11 -7.34
N LYS A 132 -5.74 3.37 -6.96
CA LYS A 132 -4.73 4.28 -6.39
C LYS A 132 -4.13 3.74 -5.10
N LEU A 133 -4.95 3.18 -4.21
CA LEU A 133 -4.46 2.58 -2.99
C LEU A 133 -3.59 1.34 -3.29
N LEU A 134 -4.00 0.49 -4.22
CA LEU A 134 -3.21 -0.67 -4.64
C LEU A 134 -1.88 -0.24 -5.27
N SER A 135 -1.88 0.74 -6.18
CA SER A 135 -0.65 1.32 -6.74
C SER A 135 0.30 1.78 -5.65
N ALA A 136 -0.18 2.63 -4.75
CA ALA A 136 0.64 3.19 -3.66
C ALA A 136 1.17 2.12 -2.70
N MET A 137 0.38 1.07 -2.39
CA MET A 137 0.76 0.05 -1.39
C MET A 137 1.55 -1.12 -1.99
N THR A 138 1.44 -1.38 -3.29
CA THR A 138 2.22 -2.42 -3.97
C THR A 138 3.46 -1.88 -4.66
N GLY A 139 3.50 -0.57 -4.96
CA GLY A 139 4.51 0.05 -5.83
C GLY A 139 4.36 -0.37 -7.30
N ASP A 140 3.17 -0.84 -7.71
CA ASP A 140 2.88 -1.25 -9.08
C ASP A 140 2.08 -0.16 -9.80
N GLU A 141 2.77 0.67 -10.57
CA GLU A 141 2.20 1.82 -11.29
C GLU A 141 1.21 1.42 -12.38
N ARG A 142 1.18 0.14 -12.81
CA ARG A 142 0.22 -0.35 -13.79
C ARG A 142 -1.23 -0.18 -13.34
N TYR A 143 -1.49 -0.14 -12.03
CA TYR A 143 -2.83 0.21 -11.52
C TYR A 143 -3.25 1.63 -11.91
N GLU A 144 -2.30 2.58 -11.98
CA GLU A 144 -2.58 3.96 -12.45
C GLU A 144 -2.70 4.03 -13.96
N GLU A 145 -1.95 3.21 -14.70
CA GLU A 145 -2.09 3.10 -16.16
C GLU A 145 -3.51 2.63 -16.54
N ILE A 146 -4.03 1.62 -15.83
CA ILE A 146 -5.42 1.14 -16.00
C ILE A 146 -6.42 2.28 -15.77
N LEU A 147 -6.20 3.15 -14.78
CA LEU A 147 -7.06 4.30 -14.54
C LEU A 147 -7.01 5.32 -15.67
N ALA A 148 -5.84 5.53 -16.30
CA ALA A 148 -5.67 6.48 -17.39
C ALA A 148 -6.30 5.98 -18.71
N GLU A 149 -6.31 4.66 -18.93
CA GLU A 149 -6.86 4.04 -20.14
C GLU A 149 -8.38 3.80 -20.06
N LYS A 150 -9.00 4.05 -18.92
CA LYS A 150 -10.34 3.64 -18.58
C LYS A 150 -11.42 4.40 -19.35
N GLU A 151 -12.12 3.70 -20.24
CA GLU A 151 -13.53 3.98 -20.50
C GLU A 151 -14.36 3.48 -19.31
N LYS A 152 -15.22 4.34 -18.72
CA LYS A 152 -15.97 4.03 -17.50
C LYS A 152 -16.72 2.70 -17.61
N GLY A 153 -16.31 1.69 -16.85
CA GLY A 153 -17.02 0.43 -16.67
C GLY A 153 -16.24 -0.85 -16.98
N GLU A 154 -15.06 -0.78 -17.60
CA GLU A 154 -14.32 -1.97 -18.06
C GLU A 154 -13.60 -2.73 -16.93
N TYR A 155 -13.22 -2.06 -15.82
CA TYR A 155 -12.39 -2.63 -14.73
C TYR A 155 -13.07 -2.44 -13.38
N ASN A 156 -14.26 -3.01 -13.22
CA ASN A 156 -15.05 -2.86 -12.01
C ASN A 156 -14.95 -4.02 -11.02
N THR A 157 -14.05 -4.99 -11.27
CA THR A 157 -13.77 -6.12 -10.39
C THR A 157 -12.27 -6.41 -10.35
N MET A 158 -11.78 -7.09 -9.30
CA MET A 158 -10.35 -7.38 -9.20
C MET A 158 -9.87 -8.45 -10.18
N ASP A 159 -10.71 -9.36 -10.64
CA ASP A 159 -10.35 -10.33 -11.68
C ASP A 159 -10.13 -9.64 -13.03
N THR A 160 -11.00 -8.71 -13.45
CA THR A 160 -10.80 -7.95 -14.70
C THR A 160 -9.56 -7.05 -14.65
N VAL A 161 -9.29 -6.41 -13.50
CA VAL A 161 -8.05 -5.65 -13.28
C VAL A 161 -6.83 -6.58 -13.37
N ALA A 162 -6.89 -7.75 -12.74
CA ALA A 162 -5.78 -8.70 -12.73
C ALA A 162 -5.50 -9.28 -14.13
N GLU A 163 -6.53 -9.61 -14.90
CA GLU A 163 -6.39 -10.05 -16.30
C GLU A 163 -5.69 -8.99 -17.16
N HIS A 164 -6.10 -7.73 -17.00
CA HIS A 164 -5.47 -6.63 -17.73
C HIS A 164 -3.99 -6.44 -17.35
N LEU A 165 -3.65 -6.53 -16.06
CA LEU A 165 -2.26 -6.47 -15.60
C LEU A 165 -1.38 -7.59 -16.19
N VAL A 166 -1.94 -8.79 -16.34
CA VAL A 166 -1.25 -9.91 -17.00
C VAL A 166 -1.00 -9.59 -18.46
N ASN A 167 -2.03 -9.17 -19.20
CA ASN A 167 -1.94 -8.81 -20.61
C ASN A 167 -0.92 -7.69 -20.86
N MET A 168 -0.91 -6.65 -20.02
CA MET A 168 0.12 -5.60 -20.07
C MET A 168 1.53 -6.18 -19.86
N GLY A 169 1.69 -7.09 -18.94
CA GLY A 169 2.98 -7.76 -18.68
C GLY A 169 3.47 -8.58 -19.87
N GLU A 170 2.58 -9.33 -20.51
CA GLU A 170 2.89 -10.10 -21.72
C GLU A 170 3.25 -9.21 -22.91
N ALA A 171 2.49 -8.15 -23.14
CA ALA A 171 2.77 -7.18 -24.20
C ALA A 171 4.14 -6.50 -24.02
N ARG A 172 4.48 -6.11 -22.80
CA ARG A 172 5.81 -5.53 -22.47
C ARG A 172 6.93 -6.53 -22.69
N LEU A 173 6.75 -7.77 -22.27
CA LEU A 173 7.74 -8.83 -22.51
C LEU A 173 7.92 -9.10 -24.00
N GLY A 174 6.84 -9.19 -24.77
CA GLY A 174 6.90 -9.35 -26.23
C GLY A 174 7.65 -8.21 -26.90
N LYS A 175 7.39 -6.95 -26.51
CA LYS A 175 8.12 -5.77 -27.00
C LYS A 175 9.62 -5.87 -26.67
N LEU A 176 9.97 -6.24 -25.44
CA LEU A 176 11.38 -6.42 -25.03
C LEU A 176 12.07 -7.48 -25.85
N ILE A 177 11.45 -8.66 -26.01
CA ILE A 177 12.03 -9.76 -26.80
C ILE A 177 12.31 -9.30 -28.23
N ASN A 178 11.36 -8.62 -28.87
CA ASN A 178 11.54 -8.09 -30.22
C ASN A 178 12.72 -7.10 -30.30
N LEU A 179 12.85 -6.17 -29.35
CA LEU A 179 13.97 -5.23 -29.32
C LEU A 179 15.31 -5.92 -29.10
N LEU A 180 15.39 -6.91 -28.22
CA LEU A 180 16.60 -7.70 -27.98
C LEU A 180 17.01 -8.48 -29.23
N LEU A 181 16.05 -9.09 -29.95
CA LEU A 181 16.30 -9.81 -31.20
C LEU A 181 16.79 -8.87 -32.31
N GLN A 182 16.17 -7.70 -32.48
CA GLN A 182 16.61 -6.67 -33.44
C GLN A 182 18.05 -6.19 -33.19
N ASN A 183 18.49 -6.21 -31.93
CA ASN A 183 19.86 -5.89 -31.53
C ASN A 183 20.80 -7.09 -31.47
N ASN A 184 20.40 -8.27 -32.00
CA ASN A 184 21.16 -9.51 -31.98
C ASN A 184 21.56 -10.03 -30.58
N ARG A 185 20.77 -9.71 -29.53
CA ARG A 185 21.02 -10.04 -28.13
C ARG A 185 20.32 -11.34 -27.70
N ILE A 186 20.59 -12.45 -28.37
CA ILE A 186 19.89 -13.74 -28.16
C ILE A 186 20.05 -14.26 -26.72
N GLU A 187 21.26 -14.15 -26.15
CA GLU A 187 21.48 -14.60 -24.76
C GLU A 187 20.68 -13.77 -23.74
N ASP A 188 20.48 -12.46 -24.00
CA ASP A 188 19.66 -11.61 -23.16
C ASP A 188 18.15 -11.92 -23.31
N VAL A 189 17.70 -12.40 -24.45
CA VAL A 189 16.33 -12.95 -24.62
C VAL A 189 16.11 -14.14 -23.69
N LYS A 190 17.03 -15.11 -23.70
CA LYS A 190 16.96 -16.26 -22.79
C LYS A 190 16.94 -15.84 -21.34
N LYS A 191 17.78 -14.88 -20.97
CA LYS A 191 17.86 -14.34 -19.62
C LYS A 191 16.58 -13.59 -19.22
N ALA A 192 16.06 -12.72 -20.09
CA ALA A 192 14.83 -11.98 -19.85
C ALA A 192 13.61 -12.89 -19.67
N SER A 193 13.54 -14.05 -20.31
CA SER A 193 12.41 -14.98 -20.21
C SER A 193 12.28 -15.63 -18.83
N VAL A 194 13.40 -15.85 -18.10
CA VAL A 194 13.43 -16.59 -16.84
C VAL A 194 13.78 -15.74 -15.61
N ASP A 195 14.59 -14.69 -15.79
CA ASP A 195 15.12 -13.85 -14.71
C ASP A 195 14.37 -12.50 -14.63
N LYS A 196 13.52 -12.34 -13.59
CA LYS A 196 12.73 -11.12 -13.38
C LYS A 196 13.61 -9.87 -13.15
N GLU A 197 14.75 -10.00 -12.48
CA GLU A 197 15.64 -8.86 -12.20
C GLU A 197 16.43 -8.42 -13.45
N ALA A 198 16.87 -9.37 -14.25
CA ALA A 198 17.46 -9.06 -15.54
C ALA A 198 16.44 -8.38 -16.47
N ARG A 199 15.19 -8.86 -16.47
CA ARG A 199 14.09 -8.28 -17.24
C ARG A 199 13.84 -6.82 -16.88
N LYS A 200 13.78 -6.48 -15.59
CA LYS A 200 13.63 -5.09 -15.11
C LYS A 200 14.77 -4.18 -15.62
N LYS A 201 16.01 -4.69 -15.62
CA LYS A 201 17.16 -3.92 -16.15
C LYS A 201 17.00 -3.65 -17.63
N PHE A 202 16.58 -4.65 -18.40
CA PHE A 202 16.36 -4.50 -19.84
C PHE A 202 15.17 -3.59 -20.15
N TYR A 203 14.10 -3.64 -19.36
CA TYR A 203 12.99 -2.70 -19.51
C TYR A 203 13.47 -1.25 -19.38
N LYS A 204 14.27 -0.94 -18.34
CA LYS A 204 14.87 0.40 -18.16
C LYS A 204 15.79 0.77 -19.31
N GLU A 205 16.65 -0.16 -19.76
CA GLU A 205 17.58 0.07 -20.86
C GLU A 205 16.87 0.45 -22.15
N PHE A 206 15.73 -0.19 -22.45
CA PHE A 206 14.96 0.04 -23.68
C PHE A 206 13.80 1.03 -23.50
N GLY A 207 13.64 1.65 -22.34
CA GLY A 207 12.56 2.60 -22.06
C GLY A 207 11.16 1.98 -22.22
N ILE A 208 10.98 0.70 -21.84
CA ILE A 208 9.68 0.00 -21.91
C ILE A 208 8.87 0.21 -20.64
N ILE A 209 9.53 0.49 -19.52
CA ILE A 209 8.94 0.86 -18.24
C ILE A 209 9.65 2.10 -17.75
N ASP A 210 8.89 3.02 -17.27
CA ASP A 210 9.38 4.15 -16.48
C ASP A 210 9.73 3.70 -15.06
#